data_82599e78dd9235564a98f832be9cc249
#
_entry.id   82599e78dd9235564a98f832be9cc249
#
_cell.length_a   1.000
_cell.length_b   1.000
_cell.length_c   1.000
_cell.angle_alpha   90.00
_cell.angle_beta   90.00
_cell.angle_gamma   90.00
#
_symmetry.space_group_name_H-M   'P 1'
#
loop_
_entity.id
_entity.type
_entity.pdbx_description
1 polymer ?
#
loop_
_entity_poly.entity_id
_entity_poly.type
_entity_poly.pdbx_seq_one_letter_code
_entity_poly.pdbx_strand_id
1 'polypeptide(L)'
;LILPDETLRRMLGIEAVVPAISSFIALALTTFPLVARRKSPWLVFVFTLVVFVGLQNTFHGSTLAVFGPMVALFTIVVECSRVEMAIACVASALGLAAATYGGTSAALWFWAYVQNLVLMAASALGGLAVCAHRDSVRATEQRAEEAERTREEVAARRVEEERVRIAREVHDITAHSLSAVSIQTAAAERLIERDPAAAKEAVSLAHKTAKEALEEIRAMIGVLRTGDSSAETTPTEGTARLVDLANYLREAGVAATLDVSGYDREATPAF
;
A
#
# COMPACT_ATOMS: atom_id res chain seq x y z
N LEU A 1 -35.70 -12.12 31.94
CA LEU A 1 -34.91 -12.77 33.00
C LEU A 1 -35.75 -12.72 34.29
N ILE A 2 -36.39 -13.83 34.59
CA ILE A 2 -37.19 -13.98 35.79
C ILE A 2 -36.23 -14.45 36.88
N LEU A 3 -35.82 -13.56 37.77
CA LEU A 3 -35.10 -13.94 38.98
C LEU A 3 -36.10 -14.58 39.96
N PRO A 4 -35.87 -15.81 40.45
CA PRO A 4 -36.90 -16.60 41.11
C PRO A 4 -37.17 -16.26 42.58
N ASP A 5 -36.44 -15.29 43.15
CA ASP A 5 -36.58 -15.05 44.59
C ASP A 5 -36.86 -13.57 44.91
N GLU A 6 -38.03 -13.30 45.52
CA GLU A 6 -38.45 -11.96 45.94
C GLU A 6 -37.52 -11.33 46.98
N THR A 7 -36.84 -12.16 47.76
CA THR A 7 -35.86 -11.75 48.77
C THR A 7 -34.60 -11.19 48.12
N LEU A 8 -34.14 -11.79 47.05
CA LEU A 8 -32.98 -11.32 46.29
C LEU A 8 -33.26 -10.01 45.52
N ARG A 9 -34.50 -9.83 45.05
CA ARG A 9 -34.99 -8.60 44.44
C ARG A 9 -34.97 -7.42 45.40
N ARG A 10 -35.44 -7.64 46.64
CA ARG A 10 -35.43 -6.61 47.70
C ARG A 10 -34.01 -6.27 48.16
N MET A 11 -33.12 -7.28 48.27
CA MET A 11 -31.70 -7.05 48.63
C MET A 11 -30.92 -6.29 47.54
N LEU A 12 -31.23 -6.52 46.27
CA LEU A 12 -30.60 -5.86 45.13
C LEU A 12 -31.25 -4.53 44.75
N GLY A 13 -32.34 -4.10 45.43
CA GLY A 13 -33.04 -2.88 45.12
C GLY A 13 -33.74 -2.89 43.75
N ILE A 14 -33.92 -4.08 43.17
CA ILE A 14 -34.60 -4.27 41.90
C ILE A 14 -36.11 -4.40 42.18
N GLU A 15 -36.75 -3.27 42.43
CA GLU A 15 -38.23 -3.21 42.34
C GLU A 15 -38.59 -3.57 40.89
N ALA A 16 -39.57 -4.47 40.76
CA ALA A 16 -39.98 -5.16 39.55
C ALA A 16 -39.69 -4.38 38.24
N VAL A 17 -38.70 -4.82 37.49
CA VAL A 17 -38.51 -4.39 36.11
C VAL A 17 -39.62 -5.04 35.28
N VAL A 18 -40.85 -4.55 35.44
CA VAL A 18 -41.83 -4.68 34.39
C VAL A 18 -41.30 -3.76 33.27
N PRO A 19 -41.06 -4.24 32.05
CA PRO A 19 -40.72 -3.39 30.94
C PRO A 19 -41.96 -2.51 30.66
N ALA A 20 -42.10 -1.45 31.42
CA ALA A 20 -43.15 -0.49 31.21
C ALA A 20 -42.89 0.16 29.85
N ILE A 21 -43.94 0.44 29.11
CA ILE A 21 -43.90 1.20 27.85
C ILE A 21 -43.00 2.44 27.99
N SER A 22 -42.97 3.04 29.19
CA SER A 22 -42.06 4.15 29.55
C SER A 22 -40.56 3.83 29.36
N SER A 23 -40.12 2.58 29.67
CA SER A 23 -38.70 2.21 29.46
C SER A 23 -38.32 2.10 27.98
N PHE A 24 -39.23 1.67 27.13
CA PHE A 24 -39.02 1.66 25.66
C PHE A 24 -39.04 3.07 25.08
N ILE A 25 -39.93 3.95 25.57
CA ILE A 25 -39.97 5.34 25.19
C ILE A 25 -38.67 6.06 25.60
N ALA A 26 -38.19 5.80 26.81
CA ALA A 26 -36.93 6.34 27.32
C ALA A 26 -35.73 5.88 26.48
N LEU A 27 -35.67 4.59 26.15
CA LEU A 27 -34.64 4.05 25.27
C LEU A 27 -34.70 4.66 23.84
N ALA A 28 -35.89 4.76 23.27
CA ALA A 28 -36.09 5.36 21.97
C ALA A 28 -35.66 6.86 21.96
N LEU A 29 -36.02 7.61 23.00
CA LEU A 29 -35.69 9.02 23.16
C LEU A 29 -34.17 9.27 23.27
N THR A 30 -33.44 8.35 23.91
CA THR A 30 -31.97 8.44 24.04
C THR A 30 -31.22 7.89 22.83
N THR A 31 -31.80 6.95 22.06
CA THR A 31 -31.13 6.34 20.90
C THR A 31 -31.44 7.00 19.57
N PHE A 32 -32.66 7.55 19.39
CA PHE A 32 -33.04 8.19 18.13
C PHE A 32 -32.13 9.33 17.71
N PRO A 33 -31.67 10.27 18.58
CA PRO A 33 -30.77 11.35 18.22
C PRO A 33 -29.41 10.87 17.74
N LEU A 34 -29.00 9.62 18.08
CA LEU A 34 -27.72 9.05 17.65
C LEU A 34 -27.61 8.91 16.13
N VAL A 35 -28.70 8.95 15.38
CA VAL A 35 -28.69 9.00 13.92
C VAL A 35 -27.96 10.27 13.43
N ALA A 36 -28.13 11.38 14.14
CA ALA A 36 -27.51 12.68 13.79
C ALA A 36 -26.09 12.87 14.38
N ARG A 37 -25.56 11.88 15.11
CA ARG A 37 -24.28 11.99 15.86
C ARG A 37 -23.07 12.40 15.01
N ARG A 38 -23.05 12.03 13.71
CA ARG A 38 -21.95 12.42 12.79
C ARG A 38 -22.05 13.86 12.29
N LYS A 39 -23.27 14.43 12.23
CA LYS A 39 -23.46 15.82 11.79
C LYS A 39 -23.26 16.83 12.92
N SER A 40 -23.67 16.48 14.13
CA SER A 40 -23.66 17.37 15.28
C SER A 40 -23.39 16.59 16.58
N PRO A 41 -22.13 16.11 16.78
CA PRO A 41 -21.81 15.23 17.90
C PRO A 41 -22.10 15.88 19.26
N TRP A 42 -21.80 17.16 19.41
CA TRP A 42 -22.05 17.91 20.64
C TRP A 42 -23.54 18.08 20.97
N LEU A 43 -24.38 18.42 20.00
CA LEU A 43 -25.82 18.55 20.23
C LEU A 43 -26.43 17.22 20.66
N VAL A 44 -26.02 16.12 20.01
CA VAL A 44 -26.50 14.79 20.35
C VAL A 44 -26.02 14.38 21.75
N PHE A 45 -24.78 14.67 22.09
CA PHE A 45 -24.23 14.36 23.40
C PHE A 45 -24.96 15.10 24.52
N VAL A 46 -25.08 16.44 24.40
CA VAL A 46 -25.78 17.26 25.40
C VAL A 46 -27.23 16.84 25.53
N PHE A 47 -27.94 16.63 24.42
CA PHE A 47 -29.33 16.17 24.43
C PHE A 47 -29.49 14.82 25.13
N THR A 48 -28.68 13.82 24.76
CA THR A 48 -28.76 12.47 25.37
C THR A 48 -28.39 12.49 26.83
N LEU A 49 -27.43 13.33 27.24
CA LEU A 49 -27.03 13.49 28.63
C LEU A 49 -28.14 14.15 29.47
N VAL A 50 -28.77 15.22 28.97
CA VAL A 50 -29.89 15.93 29.65
C VAL A 50 -31.09 15.00 29.78
N VAL A 51 -31.44 14.29 28.71
CA VAL A 51 -32.53 13.32 28.74
C VAL A 51 -32.23 12.19 29.75
N PHE A 52 -30.99 11.69 29.77
CA PHE A 52 -30.56 10.68 30.73
C PHE A 52 -30.74 11.17 32.19
N VAL A 53 -30.24 12.37 32.50
CA VAL A 53 -30.38 12.98 33.84
C VAL A 53 -31.84 13.16 34.21
N GLY A 54 -32.69 13.64 33.31
CA GLY A 54 -34.12 13.85 33.53
C GLY A 54 -34.86 12.52 33.80
N LEU A 55 -34.58 11.48 33.00
CA LEU A 55 -35.18 10.17 33.16
C LEU A 55 -34.77 9.49 34.48
N GLN A 56 -33.48 9.63 34.85
CA GLN A 56 -32.97 9.03 36.08
C GLN A 56 -33.59 9.68 37.32
N ASN A 57 -33.80 10.98 37.32
CA ASN A 57 -34.47 11.70 38.43
C ASN A 57 -35.97 11.40 38.52
N THR A 58 -36.61 11.09 37.37
CA THR A 58 -38.08 10.82 37.35
C THR A 58 -38.41 9.35 37.60
N PHE A 59 -37.62 8.44 37.05
CA PHE A 59 -37.90 6.99 37.02
C PHE A 59 -36.81 6.17 37.71
N HIS A 60 -36.40 6.50 38.89
CA HIS A 60 -35.36 5.85 39.72
C HIS A 60 -35.05 4.39 39.31
N GLY A 61 -34.19 4.16 38.29
CA GLY A 61 -33.76 2.82 37.92
C GLY A 61 -33.68 2.47 36.41
N SER A 62 -33.84 3.38 35.47
CA SER A 62 -33.67 3.03 34.04
C SER A 62 -32.20 3.00 33.60
N THR A 63 -31.52 1.90 33.96
CA THR A 63 -30.09 1.70 33.60
C THR A 63 -29.85 1.67 32.10
N LEU A 64 -30.85 1.36 31.28
CA LEU A 64 -30.69 1.32 29.79
C LEU A 64 -30.54 2.70 29.17
N ALA A 65 -30.98 3.77 29.82
CA ALA A 65 -30.88 5.14 29.28
C ALA A 65 -29.42 5.63 29.17
N VAL A 66 -28.47 4.99 29.87
CA VAL A 66 -27.02 5.35 29.81
C VAL A 66 -26.39 5.07 28.44
N PHE A 67 -26.96 4.15 27.64
CA PHE A 67 -26.41 3.81 26.33
C PHE A 67 -26.40 5.01 25.35
N GLY A 68 -27.38 5.90 25.44
CA GLY A 68 -27.43 7.10 24.61
C GLY A 68 -26.21 8.00 24.80
N PRO A 69 -25.98 8.57 25.99
CA PRO A 69 -24.81 9.39 26.27
C PRO A 69 -23.48 8.62 26.13
N MET A 70 -23.45 7.31 26.39
CA MET A 70 -22.27 6.45 26.19
C MET A 70 -21.82 6.43 24.72
N VAL A 71 -22.75 6.19 23.78
CA VAL A 71 -22.44 6.16 22.35
C VAL A 71 -22.13 7.57 21.84
N ALA A 72 -22.78 8.60 22.37
CA ALA A 72 -22.50 9.98 22.01
C ALA A 72 -21.08 10.40 22.48
N LEU A 73 -20.68 10.04 23.70
CA LEU A 73 -19.35 10.25 24.24
C LEU A 73 -18.30 9.52 23.37
N PHE A 74 -18.51 8.25 23.03
CA PHE A 74 -17.64 7.52 22.13
C PHE A 74 -17.43 8.26 20.81
N THR A 75 -18.49 8.82 20.24
CA THR A 75 -18.40 9.57 18.98
C THR A 75 -17.55 10.83 19.13
N ILE A 76 -17.70 11.58 20.23
CA ILE A 76 -16.87 12.76 20.50
C ILE A 76 -15.40 12.38 20.64
N VAL A 77 -15.11 11.30 21.39
CA VAL A 77 -13.73 10.81 21.57
C VAL A 77 -13.08 10.43 20.23
N VAL A 78 -13.86 9.86 19.31
CA VAL A 78 -13.35 9.39 18.01
C VAL A 78 -13.22 10.53 16.97
N GLU A 79 -14.12 11.51 16.99
CA GLU A 79 -14.25 12.52 15.91
C GLU A 79 -13.77 13.92 16.30
N CYS A 80 -13.67 14.23 17.61
CA CYS A 80 -13.37 15.58 18.09
C CYS A 80 -11.94 15.75 18.62
N SER A 81 -11.58 16.98 18.97
CA SER A 81 -10.25 17.30 19.52
C SER A 81 -10.07 16.76 20.95
N ARG A 82 -8.80 16.67 21.41
CA ARG A 82 -8.46 16.23 22.77
C ARG A 82 -9.09 17.11 23.85
N VAL A 83 -9.22 18.41 23.59
CA VAL A 83 -9.85 19.36 24.52
C VAL A 83 -11.34 19.08 24.63
N GLU A 84 -12.02 18.89 23.50
CA GLU A 84 -13.44 18.56 23.45
C GLU A 84 -13.74 17.21 24.14
N MET A 85 -12.88 16.23 23.94
CA MET A 85 -12.96 14.94 24.64
C MET A 85 -12.86 15.13 26.15
N ALA A 86 -11.91 15.93 26.64
CA ALA A 86 -11.75 16.19 28.06
C ALA A 86 -13.00 16.88 28.65
N ILE A 87 -13.53 17.88 27.94
CA ILE A 87 -14.77 18.58 28.33
C ILE A 87 -15.95 17.61 28.38
N ALA A 88 -16.10 16.72 27.38
CA ALA A 88 -17.17 15.75 27.34
C ALA A 88 -17.08 14.72 28.47
N CYS A 89 -15.85 14.27 28.82
CA CYS A 89 -15.62 13.37 29.95
C CYS A 89 -16.02 14.03 31.29
N VAL A 90 -15.61 15.28 31.49
CA VAL A 90 -15.98 16.05 32.71
C VAL A 90 -17.50 16.28 32.76
N ALA A 91 -18.10 16.69 31.64
CA ALA A 91 -19.55 16.88 31.54
C ALA A 91 -20.32 15.57 31.84
N SER A 92 -19.82 14.45 31.33
CA SER A 92 -20.40 13.11 31.65
C SER A 92 -20.34 12.79 33.14
N ALA A 93 -19.19 13.02 33.79
CA ALA A 93 -19.04 12.75 35.23
C ALA A 93 -19.97 13.65 36.08
N LEU A 94 -20.08 14.94 35.73
CA LEU A 94 -21.00 15.87 36.40
C LEU A 94 -22.47 15.51 36.14
N GLY A 95 -22.83 15.14 34.91
CA GLY A 95 -24.18 14.70 34.55
C GLY A 95 -24.58 13.43 35.30
N LEU A 96 -23.65 12.46 35.42
CA LEU A 96 -23.87 11.25 36.23
C LEU A 96 -24.08 11.58 37.70
N ALA A 97 -23.28 12.46 38.28
CA ALA A 97 -23.46 12.91 39.67
C ALA A 97 -24.82 13.56 39.86
N ALA A 98 -25.25 14.44 38.95
CA ALA A 98 -26.59 15.06 39.02
C ALA A 98 -27.73 14.07 38.83
N ALA A 99 -27.57 13.04 37.98
CA ALA A 99 -28.57 11.99 37.76
C ALA A 99 -28.76 11.07 38.97
N THR A 100 -27.75 10.91 39.83
CA THR A 100 -27.77 9.98 40.96
C THR A 100 -28.05 10.66 42.31
N TYR A 101 -28.00 12.00 42.37
CA TYR A 101 -28.08 12.78 43.61
C TYR A 101 -29.44 12.67 44.37
N GLY A 102 -30.51 12.18 43.75
CA GLY A 102 -31.86 12.08 44.35
C GLY A 102 -32.23 10.71 44.89
N GLY A 103 -31.32 9.77 45.01
CA GLY A 103 -31.60 8.40 45.40
C GLY A 103 -32.00 8.22 46.86
N THR A 104 -32.88 7.22 47.13
CA THR A 104 -33.48 6.97 48.43
C THR A 104 -32.53 6.38 49.49
N SER A 105 -31.36 5.85 49.08
CA SER A 105 -30.30 5.40 50.00
C SER A 105 -28.91 5.72 49.47
N ALA A 106 -28.00 6.19 50.34
CA ALA A 106 -26.63 6.55 49.99
C ALA A 106 -25.82 5.39 49.37
N ALA A 107 -26.06 4.17 49.79
CA ALA A 107 -25.36 2.98 49.24
C ALA A 107 -25.79 2.67 47.79
N LEU A 108 -27.10 2.68 47.52
CA LEU A 108 -27.62 2.44 46.16
C LEU A 108 -27.19 3.56 45.17
N TRP A 109 -27.23 4.82 45.63
CA TRP A 109 -26.73 5.96 44.88
C TRP A 109 -25.26 5.80 44.49
N PHE A 110 -24.40 5.43 45.42
CA PHE A 110 -22.99 5.22 45.19
C PHE A 110 -22.73 4.12 44.15
N TRP A 111 -23.37 2.97 44.29
CA TRP A 111 -23.20 1.87 43.34
C TRP A 111 -23.71 2.21 41.94
N ALA A 112 -24.84 2.88 41.79
CA ALA A 112 -25.35 3.34 40.49
C ALA A 112 -24.41 4.33 39.84
N TYR A 113 -23.83 5.27 40.60
CA TYR A 113 -22.85 6.23 40.13
C TYR A 113 -21.59 5.53 39.61
N VAL A 114 -21.02 4.62 40.40
CA VAL A 114 -19.81 3.88 40.04
C VAL A 114 -20.05 3.02 38.80
N GLN A 115 -21.16 2.30 38.73
CA GLN A 115 -21.51 1.48 37.57
C GLN A 115 -21.58 2.31 36.26
N ASN A 116 -22.31 3.41 36.31
CA ASN A 116 -22.42 4.29 35.12
C ASN A 116 -21.10 4.98 34.75
N LEU A 117 -20.30 5.35 35.76
CA LEU A 117 -18.98 5.91 35.55
C LEU A 117 -18.05 4.92 34.84
N VAL A 118 -18.07 3.64 35.26
CA VAL A 118 -17.31 2.57 34.61
C VAL A 118 -17.72 2.40 33.15
N LEU A 119 -19.03 2.41 32.87
CA LEU A 119 -19.54 2.29 31.49
C LEU A 119 -19.10 3.48 30.61
N MET A 120 -19.17 4.70 31.14
CA MET A 120 -18.70 5.90 30.43
C MET A 120 -17.20 5.88 30.24
N ALA A 121 -16.42 5.49 31.24
CA ALA A 121 -14.97 5.31 31.14
C ALA A 121 -14.61 4.25 30.09
N ALA A 122 -15.30 3.10 30.10
CA ALA A 122 -15.11 2.05 29.10
C ALA A 122 -15.40 2.55 27.68
N SER A 123 -16.44 3.37 27.50
CA SER A 123 -16.76 4.01 26.23
C SER A 123 -15.66 4.98 25.76
N ALA A 124 -15.17 5.83 26.65
CA ALA A 124 -14.08 6.75 26.35
C ALA A 124 -12.77 6.01 26.00
N LEU A 125 -12.41 4.98 26.78
CA LEU A 125 -11.23 4.13 26.50
C LEU A 125 -11.37 3.37 25.19
N GLY A 126 -12.55 2.85 24.87
CA GLY A 126 -12.86 2.22 23.60
C GLY A 126 -12.67 3.21 22.43
N GLY A 127 -13.13 4.44 22.57
CA GLY A 127 -12.91 5.51 21.60
C GLY A 127 -11.42 5.83 21.41
N LEU A 128 -10.66 5.98 22.49
CA LEU A 128 -9.21 6.18 22.45
C LEU A 128 -8.47 5.02 21.80
N ALA A 129 -8.87 3.79 22.08
CA ALA A 129 -8.28 2.61 21.44
C ALA A 129 -8.51 2.61 19.92
N VAL A 130 -9.72 2.99 19.47
CA VAL A 130 -10.02 3.14 18.05
C VAL A 130 -9.17 4.24 17.40
N CYS A 131 -8.99 5.40 18.05
CA CYS A 131 -8.13 6.47 17.56
C CYS A 131 -6.68 5.98 17.45
N ALA A 132 -6.12 5.38 18.51
CA ALA A 132 -4.76 4.86 18.51
C ALA A 132 -4.55 3.79 17.42
N HIS A 133 -5.53 2.90 17.21
CA HIS A 133 -5.48 1.92 16.15
C HIS A 133 -5.48 2.57 14.75
N ARG A 134 -6.36 3.54 14.52
CA ARG A 134 -6.40 4.29 13.24
C ARG A 134 -5.09 5.01 12.96
N ASP A 135 -4.49 5.63 13.99
CA ASP A 135 -3.22 6.34 13.84
C ASP A 135 -2.07 5.36 13.54
N SER A 136 -2.07 4.18 14.17
CA SER A 136 -1.06 3.15 13.90
C SER A 136 -1.19 2.59 12.48
N VAL A 137 -2.40 2.37 11.98
CA VAL A 137 -2.66 1.91 10.61
C VAL A 137 -2.17 2.96 9.60
N ARG A 138 -2.55 4.23 9.78
CA ARG A 138 -2.08 5.33 8.91
C ARG A 138 -0.56 5.47 8.89
N ALA A 139 0.07 5.37 10.06
CA ALA A 139 1.54 5.42 10.16
C ALA A 139 2.20 4.23 9.44
N THR A 140 1.58 3.06 9.46
CA THR A 140 2.09 1.88 8.74
C THR A 140 1.93 2.03 7.23
N GLU A 141 0.79 2.56 6.76
CA GLU A 141 0.55 2.86 5.35
C GLU A 141 1.56 3.88 4.81
N GLN A 142 1.78 4.98 5.53
CA GLN A 142 2.76 5.99 5.15
C GLN A 142 4.19 5.41 5.05
N ARG A 143 4.60 4.58 6.03
CA ARG A 143 5.90 3.91 5.97
C ARG A 143 6.02 2.94 4.80
N ALA A 144 4.93 2.25 4.45
CA ALA A 144 4.91 1.35 3.29
C ALA A 144 5.08 2.14 1.98
N GLU A 145 4.38 3.26 1.83
CA GLU A 145 4.52 4.14 0.66
C GLU A 145 5.93 4.75 0.54
N GLU A 146 6.49 5.22 1.66
CA GLU A 146 7.87 5.74 1.70
C GLU A 146 8.89 4.65 1.35
N ALA A 147 8.72 3.44 1.87
CA ALA A 147 9.59 2.31 1.57
C ALA A 147 9.51 1.92 0.07
N GLU A 148 8.33 1.96 -0.53
CA GLU A 148 8.16 1.66 -1.95
C GLU A 148 8.84 2.72 -2.83
N ARG A 149 8.63 4.01 -2.56
CA ARG A 149 9.33 5.12 -3.26
C ARG A 149 10.84 4.99 -3.16
N THR A 150 11.34 4.67 -1.94
CA THR A 150 12.78 4.48 -1.73
C THR A 150 13.31 3.28 -2.54
N ARG A 151 12.55 2.19 -2.63
CA ARG A 151 12.91 1.02 -3.46
C ARG A 151 12.98 1.37 -4.95
N GLU A 152 12.00 2.13 -5.45
CA GLU A 152 11.97 2.58 -6.84
C GLU A 152 13.17 3.48 -7.15
N GLU A 153 13.49 4.44 -6.27
CA GLU A 153 14.65 5.31 -6.42
C GLU A 153 15.97 4.53 -6.42
N VAL A 154 16.10 3.56 -5.50
CA VAL A 154 17.29 2.70 -5.43
C VAL A 154 17.41 1.83 -6.67
N ALA A 155 16.29 1.27 -7.16
CA ALA A 155 16.27 0.50 -8.39
C ALA A 155 16.66 1.34 -9.60
N ALA A 156 16.12 2.56 -9.74
CA ALA A 156 16.47 3.47 -10.81
C ALA A 156 17.97 3.85 -10.79
N ARG A 157 18.52 4.15 -9.61
CA ARG A 157 19.96 4.44 -9.45
C ARG A 157 20.83 3.25 -9.84
N ARG A 158 20.46 2.03 -9.45
CA ARG A 158 21.21 0.81 -9.84
C ARG A 158 21.23 0.60 -11.35
N VAL A 159 20.10 0.85 -12.02
CA VAL A 159 20.04 0.78 -13.48
C VAL A 159 20.96 1.81 -14.11
N GLU A 160 21.00 3.04 -13.61
CA GLU A 160 21.87 4.08 -14.13
C GLU A 160 23.37 3.77 -13.87
N GLU A 161 23.71 3.31 -12.66
CA GLU A 161 25.05 2.87 -12.32
C GLU A 161 25.53 1.73 -13.24
N GLU A 162 24.65 0.78 -13.50
CA GLU A 162 24.91 -0.34 -14.40
C GLU A 162 25.14 0.13 -15.85
N ARG A 163 24.31 1.07 -16.34
CA ARG A 163 24.50 1.66 -17.67
C ARG A 163 25.85 2.35 -17.80
N VAL A 164 26.26 3.12 -16.79
CA VAL A 164 27.56 3.79 -16.77
C VAL A 164 28.71 2.77 -16.73
N ARG A 165 28.56 1.70 -15.97
CA ARG A 165 29.54 0.61 -15.90
C ARG A 165 29.74 -0.03 -17.28
N ILE A 166 28.64 -0.40 -17.93
CA ILE A 166 28.66 -1.04 -19.24
C ILE A 166 29.24 -0.10 -20.29
N ALA A 167 28.86 1.19 -20.26
CA ALA A 167 29.44 2.18 -21.21
C ALA A 167 30.94 2.29 -21.06
N ARG A 168 31.49 2.21 -19.85
CA ARG A 168 32.96 2.18 -19.64
C ARG A 168 33.58 0.91 -20.18
N GLU A 169 33.00 -0.25 -19.91
CA GLU A 169 33.50 -1.55 -20.33
C GLU A 169 33.53 -1.65 -21.88
N VAL A 170 32.43 -1.21 -22.52
CA VAL A 170 32.39 -1.12 -24.00
C VAL A 170 33.43 -0.15 -24.53
N HIS A 171 33.64 1.00 -23.88
CA HIS A 171 34.65 1.97 -24.27
C HIS A 171 36.05 1.39 -24.16
N ASP A 172 36.35 0.70 -23.07
CA ASP A 172 37.67 0.12 -22.82
C ASP A 172 38.02 -0.98 -23.83
N ILE A 173 37.07 -1.89 -24.11
CA ILE A 173 37.23 -2.92 -25.14
C ILE A 173 37.44 -2.28 -26.51
N THR A 174 36.59 -1.29 -26.84
CA THR A 174 36.69 -0.61 -28.14
C THR A 174 38.01 0.11 -28.28
N ALA A 175 38.45 0.87 -27.26
CA ALA A 175 39.72 1.62 -27.31
C ALA A 175 40.93 0.68 -27.43
N HIS A 176 40.93 -0.43 -26.65
CA HIS A 176 42.00 -1.42 -26.69
C HIS A 176 42.11 -2.09 -28.10
N SER A 177 40.97 -2.56 -28.59
CA SER A 177 40.91 -3.29 -29.86
C SER A 177 41.25 -2.36 -31.07
N LEU A 178 40.74 -1.13 -31.06
CA LEU A 178 41.09 -0.14 -32.10
C LEU A 178 42.58 0.21 -32.10
N SER A 179 43.18 0.34 -30.91
CA SER A 179 44.61 0.57 -30.76
C SER A 179 45.42 -0.58 -31.34
N ALA A 180 45.06 -1.83 -31.02
CA ALA A 180 45.70 -3.03 -31.54
C ALA A 180 45.56 -3.12 -33.07
N VAL A 181 44.36 -2.91 -33.62
CA VAL A 181 44.12 -2.90 -35.08
C VAL A 181 44.95 -1.79 -35.76
N SER A 182 45.01 -0.60 -35.16
CA SER A 182 45.80 0.53 -35.73
C SER A 182 47.31 0.19 -35.79
N ILE A 183 47.86 -0.41 -34.76
CA ILE A 183 49.27 -0.84 -34.74
C ILE A 183 49.53 -1.91 -35.81
N GLN A 184 48.62 -2.90 -35.92
CA GLN A 184 48.76 -4.01 -36.88
C GLN A 184 48.64 -3.53 -38.34
N THR A 185 47.71 -2.62 -38.62
CA THR A 185 47.57 -2.02 -39.95
C THR A 185 48.75 -1.14 -40.33
N ALA A 186 49.31 -0.34 -39.41
CA ALA A 186 50.52 0.42 -39.62
C ALA A 186 51.74 -0.48 -39.85
N ALA A 187 51.84 -1.63 -39.19
CA ALA A 187 52.87 -2.62 -39.45
C ALA A 187 52.71 -3.25 -40.82
N ALA A 188 51.50 -3.60 -41.22
CA ALA A 188 51.22 -4.16 -42.56
C ALA A 188 51.60 -3.16 -43.66
N GLU A 189 51.28 -1.87 -43.54
CA GLU A 189 51.61 -0.82 -44.48
C GLU A 189 53.13 -0.71 -44.72
N ARG A 190 53.93 -0.80 -43.67
CA ARG A 190 55.39 -0.75 -43.73
C ARG A 190 56.02 -1.98 -44.37
N LEU A 191 55.36 -3.12 -44.28
CA LEU A 191 55.84 -4.40 -44.74
C LEU A 191 55.39 -4.71 -46.18
N ILE A 192 54.43 -4.03 -46.76
CA ILE A 192 53.77 -4.38 -48.03
C ILE A 192 54.71 -4.53 -49.19
N GLU A 193 55.74 -3.69 -49.28
CA GLU A 193 56.74 -3.71 -50.34
C GLU A 193 57.98 -4.58 -50.00
N ARG A 194 58.24 -4.79 -48.67
CA ARG A 194 59.48 -5.46 -48.22
C ARG A 194 59.26 -6.96 -47.94
N ASP A 195 58.18 -7.26 -47.40
CA ASP A 195 57.75 -8.63 -47.03
C ASP A 195 56.24 -8.78 -47.17
N PRO A 196 55.70 -9.05 -48.34
CA PRO A 196 54.26 -9.23 -48.56
C PRO A 196 53.62 -10.35 -47.74
N ALA A 197 54.38 -11.39 -47.35
CA ALA A 197 53.87 -12.48 -46.54
C ALA A 197 53.62 -12.01 -45.11
N ALA A 198 54.56 -11.30 -44.51
CA ALA A 198 54.40 -10.73 -43.17
C ALA A 198 53.34 -9.60 -43.16
N ALA A 199 53.20 -8.81 -44.24
CA ALA A 199 52.12 -7.83 -44.37
C ALA A 199 50.72 -8.49 -44.35
N LYS A 200 50.55 -9.57 -45.07
CA LYS A 200 49.29 -10.36 -45.10
C LYS A 200 48.97 -10.98 -43.73
N GLU A 201 49.96 -11.43 -42.99
CA GLU A 201 49.76 -11.93 -41.63
C GLU A 201 49.30 -10.82 -40.66
N ALA A 202 49.91 -9.63 -40.73
CA ALA A 202 49.52 -8.47 -39.94
C ALA A 202 48.09 -8.02 -40.23
N VAL A 203 47.65 -8.02 -41.50
CA VAL A 203 46.25 -7.73 -41.87
C VAL A 203 45.29 -8.78 -41.35
N SER A 204 45.67 -10.05 -41.46
CA SER A 204 44.85 -11.18 -40.93
C SER A 204 44.68 -11.08 -39.43
N LEU A 205 45.74 -10.71 -38.71
CA LEU A 205 45.68 -10.50 -37.26
C LEU A 205 44.79 -9.28 -36.89
N ALA A 206 44.89 -8.18 -37.63
CA ALA A 206 44.02 -7.02 -37.45
C ALA A 206 42.55 -7.36 -37.66
N HIS A 207 42.25 -8.13 -38.71
CA HIS A 207 40.89 -8.60 -38.98
C HIS A 207 40.35 -9.50 -37.86
N LYS A 208 41.17 -10.44 -37.38
CA LYS A 208 40.80 -11.34 -36.25
C LYS A 208 40.49 -10.53 -34.97
N THR A 209 41.37 -9.59 -34.60
CA THR A 209 41.19 -8.73 -33.43
C THR A 209 39.91 -7.90 -33.54
N ALA A 210 39.61 -7.32 -34.69
CA ALA A 210 38.39 -6.56 -34.91
C ALA A 210 37.12 -7.42 -34.80
N LYS A 211 37.19 -8.66 -35.33
CA LYS A 211 36.06 -9.61 -35.24
C LYS A 211 35.80 -10.05 -33.81
N GLU A 212 36.85 -10.38 -33.06
CA GLU A 212 36.72 -10.79 -31.63
C GLU A 212 36.13 -9.66 -30.80
N ALA A 213 36.58 -8.41 -30.99
CA ALA A 213 36.01 -7.24 -30.30
C ALA A 213 34.53 -7.04 -30.60
N LEU A 214 34.12 -7.20 -31.86
CA LEU A 214 32.71 -7.10 -32.25
C LEU A 214 31.86 -8.19 -31.64
N GLU A 215 32.36 -9.40 -31.53
CA GLU A 215 31.65 -10.53 -30.89
C GLU A 215 31.49 -10.28 -29.38
N GLU A 216 32.51 -9.76 -28.72
CA GLU A 216 32.50 -9.43 -27.31
C GLU A 216 31.49 -8.31 -26.98
N ILE A 217 31.49 -7.23 -27.76
CA ILE A 217 30.51 -6.12 -27.62
C ILE A 217 29.08 -6.65 -27.85
N ARG A 218 28.88 -7.48 -28.88
CA ARG A 218 27.55 -8.08 -29.13
C ARG A 218 27.06 -8.96 -28.00
N ALA A 219 27.96 -9.74 -27.40
CA ALA A 219 27.63 -10.58 -26.26
C ALA A 219 27.18 -9.73 -25.06
N MET A 220 27.88 -8.63 -24.75
CA MET A 220 27.51 -7.72 -23.67
C MET A 220 26.15 -7.06 -23.92
N ILE A 221 25.91 -6.55 -25.12
CA ILE A 221 24.64 -5.91 -25.47
C ILE A 221 23.50 -6.95 -25.50
N GLY A 222 23.77 -8.19 -25.89
CA GLY A 222 22.83 -9.29 -25.91
C GLY A 222 22.32 -9.67 -24.51
N VAL A 223 23.20 -9.69 -23.52
CA VAL A 223 22.82 -9.93 -22.11
C VAL A 223 21.89 -8.85 -21.59
N LEU A 224 22.06 -7.58 -21.98
CA LEU A 224 21.17 -6.49 -21.58
C LEU A 224 19.77 -6.62 -22.21
N ARG A 225 19.70 -7.10 -23.45
CA ARG A 225 18.42 -7.28 -24.16
C ARG A 225 17.60 -8.44 -23.61
N THR A 226 18.21 -9.46 -23.06
CA THR A 226 17.51 -10.57 -22.39
C THR A 226 17.06 -10.23 -20.98
N GLY A 227 17.65 -9.25 -20.31
CA GLY A 227 17.22 -8.75 -19.00
C GLY A 227 16.01 -7.80 -19.04
N ASP A 228 15.81 -7.11 -20.16
CA ASP A 228 14.74 -6.11 -20.36
C ASP A 228 13.56 -6.65 -21.21
N SER A 229 13.65 -7.93 -21.59
CA SER A 229 12.57 -8.58 -22.35
C SER A 229 11.45 -9.11 -21.48
N SER A 230 10.66 -8.21 -20.87
CA SER A 230 9.22 -8.40 -20.98
C SER A 230 8.83 -8.07 -22.43
N ALA A 231 9.02 -9.04 -23.29
CA ALA A 231 8.38 -9.28 -24.55
C ALA A 231 7.73 -8.08 -25.26
N GLU A 232 8.53 -7.36 -26.05
CA GLU A 232 8.08 -7.11 -27.41
C GLU A 232 8.93 -7.99 -28.32
N THR A 233 8.56 -9.23 -28.46
CA THR A 233 8.87 -10.04 -29.63
C THR A 233 8.15 -9.32 -30.78
N THR A 234 8.83 -8.32 -31.37
CA THR A 234 8.47 -7.91 -32.72
C THR A 234 8.49 -9.20 -33.54
N PRO A 235 7.40 -9.59 -34.21
CA PRO A 235 7.38 -10.80 -35.00
C PRO A 235 8.59 -10.69 -35.95
N THR A 236 9.52 -11.60 -35.79
CA THR A 236 10.65 -11.72 -36.72
C THR A 236 9.98 -11.84 -38.10
N GLU A 237 10.17 -10.84 -38.93
CA GLU A 237 9.70 -10.88 -40.31
C GLU A 237 10.23 -12.17 -40.91
N GLY A 238 9.35 -13.18 -40.96
CA GLY A 238 9.71 -14.54 -41.28
C GLY A 238 10.43 -14.65 -42.63
N THR A 239 10.05 -15.55 -43.48
CA THR A 239 10.61 -15.83 -44.82
C THR A 239 10.85 -14.62 -45.75
N ALA A 240 10.26 -13.44 -45.49
CA ALA A 240 10.54 -12.21 -46.24
C ALA A 240 12.03 -11.80 -46.16
N ARG A 241 12.68 -11.97 -45.01
CA ARG A 241 14.11 -11.64 -44.85
C ARG A 241 15.08 -12.57 -45.61
N LEU A 242 14.62 -13.77 -45.96
CA LEU A 242 15.41 -14.70 -46.79
C LEU A 242 15.57 -14.18 -48.21
N VAL A 243 14.60 -13.48 -48.74
CA VAL A 243 14.64 -12.85 -50.06
C VAL A 243 15.67 -11.69 -50.06
N ASP A 244 15.63 -10.85 -49.03
CA ASP A 244 16.57 -9.74 -48.87
C ASP A 244 18.00 -10.22 -48.68
N LEU A 245 18.18 -11.29 -47.86
CA LEU A 245 19.47 -11.93 -47.66
C LEU A 245 20.04 -12.52 -48.99
N ALA A 246 19.17 -13.18 -49.78
CA ALA A 246 19.58 -13.73 -51.07
C ALA A 246 19.97 -12.62 -52.07
N ASN A 247 19.27 -11.48 -52.07
CA ASN A 247 19.60 -10.32 -52.86
C ASN A 247 20.92 -9.68 -52.43
N TYR A 248 21.14 -9.51 -51.14
CA TYR A 248 22.39 -9.00 -50.58
C TYR A 248 23.61 -9.87 -50.96
N LEU A 249 23.46 -11.21 -50.88
CA LEU A 249 24.50 -12.14 -51.27
C LEU A 249 24.82 -12.08 -52.78
N ARG A 250 23.79 -11.87 -53.63
CA ARG A 250 24.00 -11.69 -55.08
C ARG A 250 24.74 -10.38 -55.41
N GLU A 251 24.37 -9.28 -54.72
CA GLU A 251 25.06 -7.99 -54.83
C GLU A 251 26.51 -8.08 -54.36
N ALA A 252 26.80 -8.92 -53.37
CA ALA A 252 28.14 -9.22 -52.89
C ALA A 252 28.95 -10.16 -53.84
N GLY A 253 28.39 -10.54 -54.99
CA GLY A 253 29.07 -11.41 -55.99
C GLY A 253 29.00 -12.89 -55.67
N VAL A 254 28.19 -13.32 -54.72
CA VAL A 254 27.98 -14.72 -54.32
C VAL A 254 26.81 -15.29 -55.12
N ALA A 255 26.98 -16.42 -55.82
CA ALA A 255 25.90 -17.11 -56.52
C ALA A 255 24.96 -17.78 -55.50
N ALA A 256 23.95 -17.06 -55.03
CA ALA A 256 22.95 -17.53 -54.10
C ALA A 256 21.62 -17.85 -54.83
N THR A 257 21.14 -19.10 -54.69
CA THR A 257 19.81 -19.52 -55.15
C THR A 257 18.90 -19.73 -53.93
N LEU A 258 17.75 -19.10 -53.94
CA LEU A 258 16.74 -19.27 -52.92
C LEU A 258 15.56 -20.03 -53.53
N ASP A 259 15.31 -21.24 -53.06
CA ASP A 259 14.13 -22.04 -53.42
C ASP A 259 13.11 -21.98 -52.27
N VAL A 260 11.96 -21.43 -52.54
CA VAL A 260 10.86 -21.22 -51.60
C VAL A 260 9.66 -22.16 -51.92
N SER A 261 9.86 -23.17 -52.74
CA SER A 261 8.82 -24.13 -53.12
C SER A 261 8.42 -24.97 -51.92
N GLY A 262 7.12 -24.95 -51.57
CA GLY A 262 6.56 -25.70 -50.45
C GLY A 262 6.27 -24.93 -49.18
N TYR A 263 6.48 -23.63 -49.17
CA TYR A 263 6.16 -22.77 -48.03
C TYR A 263 4.83 -22.04 -48.25
N ASP A 264 3.83 -22.37 -47.46
CA ASP A 264 2.52 -21.68 -47.50
C ASP A 264 2.67 -20.36 -46.70
N ARG A 265 2.45 -19.23 -47.37
CA ARG A 265 2.63 -17.87 -46.81
C ARG A 265 1.71 -17.55 -45.63
N GLU A 266 0.67 -18.37 -45.42
CA GLU A 266 -0.36 -18.11 -44.38
C GLU A 266 -0.22 -18.96 -43.12
N ALA A 267 0.79 -19.86 -43.04
CA ALA A 267 0.79 -20.90 -42.03
C ALA A 267 1.72 -20.66 -40.82
N THR A 268 2.24 -19.46 -40.57
CA THR A 268 3.05 -19.26 -39.37
C THR A 268 2.58 -18.06 -38.55
N PRO A 269 1.64 -18.26 -37.60
CA PRO A 269 1.60 -17.42 -36.44
C PRO A 269 2.83 -17.74 -35.60
N ALA A 270 3.64 -16.73 -35.34
CA ALA A 270 4.74 -16.83 -34.39
C ALA A 270 4.21 -17.30 -33.02
N PHE A 271 4.72 -18.43 -32.53
CA PHE A 271 4.64 -18.79 -31.12
C PHE A 271 5.72 -18.04 -30.35
#